data_84da50329f6ed12865c288f76c614495
#
_entry.id   84da50329f6ed12865c288f76c614495
#
_cell.length_a   1.000
_cell.length_b   1.000
_cell.length_c   1.000
_cell.angle_alpha   90.00
_cell.angle_beta   90.00
_cell.angle_gamma   90.00
#
_symmetry.space_group_name_H-M   'P 1'
#
loop_
_entity.id
_entity.type
_entity.pdbx_description
1 polymer ?
#
loop_
_entity_poly.entity_id
_entity_poly.type
_entity_poly.pdbx_seq_one_letter_code
_entity_poly.pdbx_strand_id
1 'polypeptide(L)'
;MRHIISVLMENEPGALSRVVGLFSQRGYNIESLTVAPTEDPTLSRLTVTTIGEDEVIEQITKQLNKLIDVVKLVDLTEGEHIERELMLIKIKATGAQRAEVKRTCDIFRGQVVDVTPAMYTVQLTGASDKLDAFIEAIGASAILEVVRSGVSGIARGERVLSV
;
A
#
# COMPACT_ATOMS: atom_id res chain seq x y z
N MET A 1 -15.96 5.11 -2.26
CA MET A 1 -14.87 5.47 -3.17
C MET A 1 -13.52 5.35 -2.44
N ARG A 2 -12.54 4.83 -3.11
CA ARG A 2 -11.20 4.63 -2.55
C ARG A 2 -10.40 5.94 -2.58
N HIS A 3 -9.80 6.31 -1.47
CA HIS A 3 -8.93 7.48 -1.36
C HIS A 3 -7.57 7.09 -0.83
N ILE A 4 -6.54 7.76 -1.32
CA ILE A 4 -5.16 7.60 -0.87
C ILE A 4 -4.71 8.93 -0.27
N ILE A 5 -4.53 8.93 1.04
CA ILE A 5 -4.13 10.14 1.77
C ILE A 5 -2.68 9.98 2.21
N SER A 6 -1.85 10.93 1.82
CA SER A 6 -0.45 10.97 2.21
C SER A 6 -0.25 12.05 3.26
N VAL A 7 0.38 11.68 4.37
CA VAL A 7 0.55 12.54 5.53
C VAL A 7 2.04 12.66 5.85
N LEU A 8 2.51 13.90 5.90
CA LEU A 8 3.83 14.22 6.41
C LEU A 8 3.69 14.53 7.88
N MET A 9 4.37 13.77 8.73
CA MET A 9 4.22 13.87 10.18
C MET A 9 5.56 13.88 10.88
N GLU A 10 5.58 14.37 12.10
CA GLU A 10 6.78 14.33 12.91
C GLU A 10 7.13 12.89 13.28
N ASN A 11 8.41 12.55 13.17
CA ASN A 11 8.93 11.23 13.55
C ASN A 11 9.23 11.19 15.04
N GLU A 12 8.16 11.25 15.84
CA GLU A 12 8.22 11.28 17.30
C GLU A 12 7.49 10.08 17.90
N PRO A 13 7.90 9.61 19.08
CA PRO A 13 7.18 8.54 19.76
C PRO A 13 5.70 8.88 19.96
N GLY A 14 4.84 7.96 19.60
CA GLY A 14 3.39 8.10 19.74
C GLY A 14 2.69 8.86 18.62
N ALA A 15 3.42 9.50 17.70
CA ALA A 15 2.80 10.23 16.59
C ALA A 15 1.95 9.31 15.70
N LEU A 16 2.50 8.16 15.31
CA LEU A 16 1.76 7.17 14.51
C LEU A 16 0.52 6.67 15.26
N SER A 17 0.66 6.41 16.55
CA SER A 17 -0.46 5.94 17.38
C SER A 17 -1.60 6.96 17.43
N ARG A 18 -1.29 8.24 17.52
CA ARG A 18 -2.31 9.29 17.50
C ARG A 18 -3.02 9.41 16.17
N VAL A 19 -2.29 9.31 15.07
CA VAL A 19 -2.87 9.32 13.71
C VAL A 19 -3.77 8.11 13.49
N VAL A 20 -3.28 6.92 13.77
CA VAL A 20 -4.05 5.67 13.61
C VAL A 20 -5.23 5.63 14.57
N GLY A 21 -5.04 6.10 15.80
CA GLY A 21 -6.09 6.18 16.82
C GLY A 21 -7.28 7.04 16.38
N LEU A 22 -7.03 8.09 15.61
CA LEU A 22 -8.08 8.92 15.06
C LEU A 22 -9.02 8.11 14.16
N PHE A 23 -8.46 7.28 13.29
CA PHE A 23 -9.25 6.40 12.42
C PHE A 23 -10.07 5.40 13.25
N SER A 24 -9.47 4.80 14.25
CA SER A 24 -10.15 3.84 15.13
C SER A 24 -11.31 4.47 15.90
N GLN A 25 -11.08 5.64 16.50
CA GLN A 25 -12.08 6.33 17.32
C GLN A 25 -13.30 6.77 16.51
N ARG A 26 -13.09 7.11 15.25
CA ARG A 26 -14.15 7.59 14.34
C ARG A 26 -14.77 6.47 13.52
N GLY A 27 -14.29 5.24 13.66
CA GLY A 27 -14.78 4.11 12.90
C GLY A 27 -14.45 4.16 11.41
N TYR A 28 -13.42 4.90 11.04
CA TYR A 28 -12.96 4.96 9.65
C TYR A 28 -12.19 3.69 9.30
N ASN A 29 -12.43 3.16 8.11
CA ASN A 29 -11.77 1.96 7.65
C ASN A 29 -10.41 2.25 7.02
N ILE A 30 -9.39 1.51 7.45
CA ILE A 30 -8.05 1.54 6.85
C ILE A 30 -7.87 0.27 6.01
N GLU A 31 -7.76 0.43 4.70
CA GLU A 31 -7.48 -0.66 3.77
C GLU A 31 -6.00 -1.04 3.79
N SER A 32 -5.14 -0.04 3.78
CA SER A 32 -3.70 -0.23 3.87
C SER A 32 -3.04 0.97 4.52
N LEU A 33 -1.88 0.72 5.12
CA LEU A 33 -1.11 1.73 5.82
C LEU A 33 0.38 1.45 5.62
N THR A 34 1.11 2.46 5.15
CA THR A 34 2.56 2.41 5.09
C THR A 34 3.12 3.63 5.81
N VAL A 35 4.23 3.47 6.51
CA VAL A 35 4.91 4.57 7.17
C VAL A 35 6.41 4.31 7.19
N ALA A 36 7.18 5.34 6.90
CA ALA A 36 8.64 5.30 6.98
C ALA A 36 9.20 6.71 7.15
N PRO A 37 10.39 6.85 7.73
CA PRO A 37 11.07 8.14 7.73
C PRO A 37 11.35 8.62 6.32
N THR A 38 11.40 9.94 6.14
CA THR A 38 11.80 10.57 4.89
C THR A 38 13.32 10.78 4.86
N GLU A 39 13.81 11.52 3.87
CA GLU A 39 15.22 11.97 3.83
C GLU A 39 15.57 12.88 5.01
N ASP A 40 14.56 13.49 5.60
CA ASP A 40 14.70 14.23 6.87
C ASP A 40 14.34 13.26 8.01
N PRO A 41 15.28 12.86 8.87
CA PRO A 41 15.01 11.89 9.93
C PRO A 41 14.03 12.37 10.99
N THR A 42 13.70 13.66 11.01
CA THR A 42 12.69 14.21 11.94
C THR A 42 11.26 14.06 11.41
N LEU A 43 11.12 13.68 10.15
CA LEU A 43 9.83 13.54 9.48
C LEU A 43 9.59 12.12 8.98
N SER A 44 8.39 11.65 9.16
CA SER A 44 7.90 10.40 8.57
C SER A 44 6.79 10.70 7.57
N ARG A 45 6.71 9.87 6.55
CA ARG A 45 5.61 9.92 5.60
C ARG A 45 4.74 8.69 5.75
N LEU A 46 3.46 8.92 5.94
CA LEU A 46 2.44 7.88 6.08
C LEU A 46 1.53 7.96 4.88
N THR A 47 1.22 6.82 4.28
CA THR A 47 0.21 6.73 3.23
C THR A 47 -0.87 5.79 3.70
N VAL A 48 -2.09 6.28 3.76
CA VAL A 48 -3.25 5.48 4.15
C VAL A 48 -4.23 5.39 3.00
N THR A 49 -4.70 4.19 2.74
CA THR A 49 -5.77 3.94 1.78
C THR A 49 -7.04 3.65 2.56
N THR A 50 -8.10 4.40 2.25
CA THR A 50 -9.38 4.27 2.93
C THR A 50 -10.50 4.31 1.91
N ILE A 51 -11.63 3.70 2.24
CA ILE A 51 -12.83 3.73 1.43
C ILE A 51 -13.89 4.52 2.19
N GLY A 52 -14.50 5.49 1.54
CA GLY A 52 -15.54 6.30 2.13
C GLY A 52 -16.12 7.29 1.13
N GLU A 53 -17.22 7.90 1.53
CA GLU A 53 -17.82 8.97 0.76
C GLU A 53 -17.02 10.27 0.94
N ASP A 54 -17.17 11.20 0.02
CA ASP A 54 -16.43 12.46 0.02
C ASP A 54 -16.55 13.23 1.34
N GLU A 55 -17.73 13.23 1.94
CA GLU A 55 -17.99 13.89 3.21
C GLU A 55 -17.15 13.27 4.35
N VAL A 56 -17.05 11.95 4.36
CA VAL A 56 -16.25 11.21 5.35
C VAL A 56 -14.77 11.53 5.18
N ILE A 57 -14.30 11.54 3.93
CA ILE A 57 -12.90 11.85 3.60
C ILE A 57 -12.56 13.29 4.01
N GLU A 58 -13.47 14.22 3.77
CA GLU A 58 -13.30 15.61 4.20
C GLU A 58 -13.17 15.72 5.71
N GLN A 59 -13.99 14.99 6.46
CA GLN A 59 -13.90 14.95 7.92
C GLN A 59 -12.57 14.37 8.39
N ILE A 60 -12.12 13.27 7.79
CA ILE A 60 -10.82 12.66 8.11
C ILE A 60 -9.71 13.68 7.91
N THR A 61 -9.69 14.36 6.77
CA THR A 61 -8.69 15.35 6.42
C THR A 61 -8.67 16.50 7.45
N LYS A 62 -9.82 17.01 7.80
CA LYS A 62 -9.95 18.08 8.79
C LYS A 62 -9.45 17.65 10.17
N GLN A 63 -9.80 16.44 10.60
CA GLN A 63 -9.39 15.91 11.89
C GLN A 63 -7.88 15.65 11.93
N LEU A 64 -7.30 15.12 10.87
CA LEU A 64 -5.85 14.90 10.77
C LEU A 64 -5.09 16.21 10.86
N ASN A 65 -5.57 17.25 10.19
CA ASN A 65 -4.93 18.58 10.22
C ASN A 65 -4.93 19.23 11.60
N LYS A 66 -5.79 18.78 12.51
CA LYS A 66 -5.82 19.27 13.89
C LYS A 66 -4.79 18.61 14.80
N LEU A 67 -4.22 17.48 14.37
CA LEU A 67 -3.20 16.79 15.17
C LEU A 67 -1.89 17.56 15.09
N ILE A 68 -1.27 17.79 16.25
CA ILE A 68 -0.02 18.56 16.34
C ILE A 68 1.13 17.86 15.59
N ASP A 69 1.09 16.54 15.51
CA ASP A 69 2.12 15.74 14.84
C ASP A 69 2.05 15.84 13.32
N VAL A 70 0.92 16.25 12.77
CA VAL A 70 0.71 16.34 11.31
C VAL A 70 1.23 17.69 10.82
N VAL A 71 2.24 17.62 9.95
CA VAL A 71 2.85 18.81 9.35
C VAL A 71 2.07 19.25 8.13
N LYS A 72 1.75 18.28 7.26
CA LYS A 72 1.02 18.54 6.01
C LYS A 72 0.42 17.24 5.50
N LEU A 73 -0.68 17.35 4.75
CA LEU A 73 -1.26 16.16 4.11
C LEU A 73 -1.83 16.52 2.74
N VAL A 74 -2.02 15.50 1.92
CA VAL A 74 -2.64 15.62 0.61
C VAL A 74 -3.46 14.37 0.32
N ASP A 75 -4.63 14.55 -0.30
CA ASP A 75 -5.39 13.45 -0.89
C ASP A 75 -4.89 13.27 -2.33
N LEU A 76 -4.10 12.22 -2.54
CA LEU A 76 -3.49 11.95 -3.85
C LEU A 76 -4.53 11.61 -4.93
N THR A 77 -5.71 11.14 -4.55
CA THR A 77 -6.75 10.78 -5.51
C THR A 77 -7.44 11.99 -6.14
N GLU A 78 -7.27 13.18 -5.59
CA GLU A 78 -7.80 14.40 -6.18
C GLU A 78 -7.01 14.89 -7.40
N GLY A 79 -5.88 14.26 -7.70
CA GLY A 79 -5.05 14.60 -8.83
C GLY A 79 -4.32 13.41 -9.40
N GLU A 80 -3.51 13.67 -10.41
CA GLU A 80 -2.67 12.61 -10.97
C GLU A 80 -1.59 12.21 -9.96
N HIS A 81 -1.43 10.91 -9.78
CA HIS A 81 -0.46 10.36 -8.84
C HIS A 81 0.09 9.03 -9.35
N ILE A 82 1.16 8.60 -8.71
CA ILE A 82 1.75 7.27 -8.91
C ILE A 82 1.57 6.52 -7.61
N GLU A 83 1.05 5.30 -7.70
CA GLU A 83 0.95 4.40 -6.54
C GLU A 83 1.62 3.08 -6.85
N ARG A 84 2.26 2.50 -5.85
CA ARG A 84 2.89 1.19 -5.96
C ARG A 84 2.74 0.44 -4.65
N GLU A 85 2.68 -0.86 -4.79
CA GLU A 85 2.62 -1.78 -3.67
C GLU A 85 3.54 -2.95 -3.98
N LEU A 86 4.23 -3.47 -2.97
CA LEU A 86 5.04 -4.66 -3.07
C LEU A 86 4.28 -5.85 -2.50
N MET A 87 4.30 -6.97 -3.21
CA MET A 87 3.75 -8.23 -2.73
C MET A 87 4.80 -9.32 -2.79
N LEU A 88 4.85 -10.14 -1.73
CA LEU A 88 5.56 -11.40 -1.71
C LEU A 88 4.53 -12.52 -1.59
N ILE A 89 4.60 -13.49 -2.46
CA ILE A 89 3.59 -14.55 -2.51
C ILE A 89 4.25 -15.91 -2.72
N LYS A 90 3.86 -16.89 -1.89
CA LYS A 90 4.25 -18.28 -2.05
C LYS A 90 3.18 -19.05 -2.80
N ILE A 91 3.57 -19.71 -3.85
CA ILE A 91 2.68 -20.39 -4.77
C ILE A 91 3.10 -21.84 -4.89
N LYS A 92 2.15 -22.75 -4.73
CA LYS A 92 2.36 -24.17 -5.00
C LYS A 92 2.68 -24.33 -6.49
N ALA A 93 3.79 -24.99 -6.79
CA ALA A 93 4.28 -25.14 -8.16
C ALA A 93 4.89 -26.52 -8.33
N THR A 94 4.03 -27.50 -8.62
CA THR A 94 4.41 -28.89 -8.78
C THR A 94 3.93 -29.43 -10.15
N GLY A 95 4.67 -30.37 -10.71
CA GLY A 95 4.29 -31.04 -11.95
C GLY A 95 4.12 -30.08 -13.11
N ALA A 96 3.07 -30.28 -13.88
CA ALA A 96 2.75 -29.46 -15.06
C ALA A 96 2.36 -28.03 -14.68
N GLN A 97 1.84 -27.81 -13.47
CA GLN A 97 1.44 -26.48 -12.99
C GLN A 97 2.64 -25.55 -12.81
N ARG A 98 3.82 -26.11 -12.62
CA ARG A 98 5.04 -25.35 -12.40
C ARG A 98 5.35 -24.39 -13.56
N ALA A 99 5.21 -24.87 -14.79
CA ALA A 99 5.41 -24.06 -15.99
C ALA A 99 4.33 -22.96 -16.12
N GLU A 100 3.09 -23.28 -15.77
CA GLU A 100 1.98 -22.34 -15.80
C GLU A 100 2.17 -21.18 -14.81
N VAL A 101 2.60 -21.50 -13.59
CA VAL A 101 2.89 -20.49 -12.57
C VAL A 101 4.00 -19.56 -13.03
N LYS A 102 5.07 -20.11 -13.60
CA LYS A 102 6.19 -19.32 -14.13
C LYS A 102 5.74 -18.41 -15.27
N ARG A 103 4.90 -18.91 -16.17
CA ARG A 103 4.36 -18.13 -17.28
C ARG A 103 3.51 -16.96 -16.78
N THR A 104 2.63 -17.20 -15.82
CA THR A 104 1.81 -16.15 -15.21
C THR A 104 2.69 -15.11 -14.54
N CYS A 105 3.71 -15.54 -13.82
CA CYS A 105 4.68 -14.65 -13.20
C CYS A 105 5.34 -13.74 -14.24
N ASP A 106 5.77 -14.28 -15.36
CA ASP A 106 6.42 -13.49 -16.41
C ASP A 106 5.46 -12.50 -17.08
N ILE A 107 4.21 -12.91 -17.31
CA ILE A 107 3.17 -12.04 -17.89
C ILE A 107 2.98 -10.79 -17.03
N PHE A 108 2.94 -10.95 -15.72
CA PHE A 108 2.77 -9.85 -14.78
C PHE A 108 4.08 -9.15 -14.43
N ARG A 109 5.20 -9.59 -15.00
CA ARG A 109 6.55 -9.04 -14.73
C ARG A 109 6.97 -9.22 -13.27
N GLY A 110 6.54 -10.30 -12.66
CA GLY A 110 6.98 -10.70 -11.35
C GLY A 110 8.37 -11.35 -11.41
N GLN A 111 9.02 -11.43 -10.26
CA GLN A 111 10.32 -12.06 -10.13
C GLN A 111 10.21 -13.25 -9.18
N VAL A 112 10.72 -14.39 -9.60
CA VAL A 112 10.86 -15.54 -8.71
C VAL A 112 12.10 -15.30 -7.84
N VAL A 113 11.89 -15.18 -6.54
CA VAL A 113 12.96 -14.85 -5.59
C VAL A 113 13.40 -16.04 -4.74
N ASP A 114 12.61 -17.10 -4.71
CA ASP A 114 12.96 -18.36 -4.06
C ASP A 114 12.29 -19.52 -4.77
N VAL A 115 12.97 -20.64 -4.85
CA VAL A 115 12.53 -21.83 -5.57
C VAL A 115 12.79 -23.08 -4.75
N THR A 116 11.76 -23.91 -4.61
CA THR A 116 11.92 -25.29 -4.11
C THR A 116 11.27 -26.24 -5.12
N PRO A 117 11.47 -27.56 -5.01
CA PRO A 117 10.78 -28.49 -5.90
C PRO A 117 9.25 -28.40 -5.84
N ALA A 118 8.70 -27.88 -4.75
CA ALA A 118 7.25 -27.82 -4.51
C ALA A 118 6.64 -26.41 -4.70
N MET A 119 7.44 -25.35 -4.69
CA MET A 119 6.89 -24.00 -4.69
C MET A 119 7.81 -22.96 -5.29
N TYR A 120 7.20 -21.84 -5.69
CA TYR A 120 7.87 -20.57 -6.00
C TYR A 120 7.48 -19.51 -4.99
N THR A 121 8.44 -18.68 -4.60
CA THR A 121 8.16 -17.41 -3.93
C THR A 121 8.38 -16.30 -4.96
N VAL A 122 7.36 -15.49 -5.18
CA VAL A 122 7.34 -14.45 -6.21
C VAL A 122 7.25 -13.09 -5.57
N GLN A 123 8.03 -12.14 -6.10
CA GLN A 123 7.96 -10.73 -5.78
C GLN A 123 7.26 -10.01 -6.93
N LEU A 124 6.25 -9.22 -6.62
CA LEU A 124 5.51 -8.44 -7.61
C LEU A 124 5.29 -7.03 -7.11
N THR A 125 5.59 -6.06 -7.95
CA THR A 125 5.39 -4.65 -7.65
C THR A 125 4.45 -4.03 -8.70
N GLY A 126 3.53 -3.21 -8.25
CA GLY A 126 2.60 -2.51 -9.13
C GLY A 126 1.50 -1.81 -8.37
N ALA A 127 0.53 -1.28 -9.08
CA ALA A 127 -0.69 -0.76 -8.48
C ALA A 127 -1.50 -1.92 -7.87
N SER A 128 -2.35 -1.62 -6.91
CA SER A 128 -3.09 -2.64 -6.18
C SER A 128 -3.92 -3.55 -7.08
N ASP A 129 -4.52 -3.00 -8.13
CA ASP A 129 -5.33 -3.75 -9.09
C ASP A 129 -4.50 -4.79 -9.86
N LYS A 130 -3.24 -4.49 -10.15
CA LYS A 130 -2.31 -5.44 -10.78
C LYS A 130 -2.02 -6.61 -9.84
N LEU A 131 -1.78 -6.33 -8.57
CA LEU A 131 -1.52 -7.36 -7.57
C LEU A 131 -2.76 -8.24 -7.36
N ASP A 132 -3.93 -7.64 -7.30
CA ASP A 132 -5.20 -8.35 -7.19
C ASP A 132 -5.42 -9.26 -8.40
N ALA A 133 -5.15 -8.76 -9.60
CA ALA A 133 -5.28 -9.53 -10.85
C ALA A 133 -4.31 -10.72 -10.88
N PHE A 134 -3.10 -10.56 -10.36
CA PHE A 134 -2.13 -11.66 -10.26
C PHE A 134 -2.63 -12.76 -9.32
N ILE A 135 -3.15 -12.38 -8.15
CA ILE A 135 -3.72 -13.33 -7.19
C ILE A 135 -4.86 -14.12 -7.86
N GLU A 136 -5.73 -13.42 -8.56
CA GLU A 136 -6.84 -14.06 -9.27
C GLU A 136 -6.36 -14.99 -10.38
N ALA A 137 -5.35 -14.59 -11.15
CA ALA A 137 -4.80 -15.41 -12.22
C ALA A 137 -4.14 -16.68 -11.71
N ILE A 138 -3.46 -16.63 -10.58
CA ILE A 138 -2.86 -17.81 -9.94
C ILE A 138 -3.93 -18.75 -9.40
N GLY A 139 -4.98 -18.18 -8.80
CA GLY A 139 -6.07 -18.96 -8.19
C GLY A 139 -5.80 -19.32 -6.74
N ALA A 140 -6.83 -19.19 -5.91
CA ALA A 140 -6.75 -19.36 -4.46
C ALA A 140 -6.19 -20.72 -4.03
N SER A 141 -6.48 -21.79 -4.78
CA SER A 141 -6.05 -23.14 -4.40
C SER A 141 -4.53 -23.36 -4.47
N ALA A 142 -3.82 -22.54 -5.25
CA ALA A 142 -2.37 -22.62 -5.40
C ALA A 142 -1.61 -21.68 -4.48
N ILE A 143 -2.29 -20.73 -3.85
CA ILE A 143 -1.66 -19.73 -2.99
C ILE A 143 -1.47 -20.29 -1.60
N LEU A 144 -0.23 -20.26 -1.10
CA LEU A 144 0.11 -20.75 0.23
C LEU A 144 0.19 -19.61 1.25
N GLU A 145 0.71 -18.46 0.84
CA GLU A 145 0.91 -17.32 1.73
C GLU A 145 1.05 -16.03 0.92
N VAL A 146 0.50 -14.95 1.42
CA VAL A 146 0.59 -13.62 0.79
C VAL A 146 0.99 -12.58 1.82
N VAL A 147 2.00 -11.76 1.47
CA VAL A 147 2.36 -10.58 2.24
C VAL A 147 2.29 -9.38 1.31
N ARG A 148 1.58 -8.34 1.73
CA ARG A 148 1.49 -7.07 0.99
C ARG A 148 1.99 -5.93 1.87
N SER A 149 2.75 -5.03 1.28
CA SER A 149 3.29 -3.87 1.99
C SER A 149 2.25 -2.79 2.27
N GLY A 150 1.16 -2.77 1.51
CA GLY A 150 0.28 -1.61 1.44
C GLY A 150 0.76 -0.60 0.40
N VAL A 151 -0.07 0.36 0.11
CA VAL A 151 0.14 1.32 -0.98
C VAL A 151 1.04 2.46 -0.53
N SER A 152 2.06 2.74 -1.35
CA SER A 152 2.83 3.99 -1.28
C SER A 152 2.45 4.84 -2.48
N GLY A 153 2.32 6.14 -2.29
CA GLY A 153 1.89 7.05 -3.34
C GLY A 153 2.63 8.36 -3.33
N ILE A 154 2.72 8.96 -4.50
CA ILE A 154 3.35 10.26 -4.71
C ILE A 154 2.63 10.99 -5.85
N ALA A 155 2.48 12.29 -5.74
CA ALA A 155 1.87 13.09 -6.81
C ALA A 155 2.75 13.08 -8.06
N ARG A 156 2.12 13.13 -9.21
CA ARG A 156 2.84 13.26 -10.47
C ARG A 156 3.29 14.69 -10.71
N GLY A 157 4.35 14.82 -11.53
CA GLY A 157 4.86 16.11 -11.96
C GLY A 157 5.64 16.82 -10.86
N GLU A 158 5.49 18.12 -10.79
CA GLU A 158 6.28 18.98 -9.91
C GLU A 158 5.69 19.19 -8.52
N ARG A 159 4.47 18.70 -8.28
CA ARG A 159 3.83 18.82 -6.98
C ARG A 159 4.55 17.95 -5.95
N VAL A 160 4.88 18.55 -4.83
CA VAL A 160 5.57 17.86 -3.73
C VAL A 160 4.85 18.06 -2.40
N LEU A 161 4.89 17.04 -1.57
CA LEU A 161 4.44 17.12 -0.18
C LEU A 161 5.66 17.39 0.68
N SER A 162 5.84 18.64 1.05
CA SER A 162 6.98 19.11 1.83
C SER A 162 6.56 20.16 2.84
N VAL A 163 7.45 20.42 3.78
CA VAL A 163 7.24 21.45 4.80
C VAL A 163 7.27 22.85 4.18
#